data_1e289d0a280661b1dfc46365d596c76f
#
_entry.id   1e289d0a280661b1dfc46365d596c76f
#
_cell.length_a   1.000
_cell.length_b   1.000
_cell.length_c   1.000
_cell.angle_alpha   90.00
_cell.angle_beta   90.00
_cell.angle_gamma   90.00
#
_symmetry.space_group_name_H-M   'P 1'
#
loop_
_entity.id
_entity.type
_entity.pdbx_description
1 polymer ?
#
loop_
_entity_poly.entity_id
_entity_poly.type
_entity_poly.pdbx_seq_one_letter_code
_entity_poly.pdbx_strand_id
1 'polypeptide(L)'
;FVGSVRMCIRDRSLSYQKAKDVAKNYPNNIIIGADTVVVIDNQILGKPKSEKEAIAMLEKLSGKTHEVITGITIILNDKVKTFHDVTAVEIAKLSKQDIDKYLKEENVYDKAGSYGIQGAFCKYIIKMIGDYYNVMGFPIAKVYKELKEFTDEI
;
A
#
# COMPACT_ATOMS: atom_id res chain seq x y z
N PHE A 1 -11.44 -14.27 -3.26
CA PHE A 1 -10.36 -14.68 -4.20
C PHE A 1 -10.42 -13.91 -5.55
N VAL A 2 -11.58 -13.82 -6.18
CA VAL A 2 -11.74 -13.10 -7.47
C VAL A 2 -11.58 -11.59 -7.30
N GLY A 3 -11.96 -11.02 -6.16
CA GLY A 3 -11.78 -9.61 -5.82
C GLY A 3 -10.31 -9.20 -5.69
N SER A 4 -9.49 -10.04 -5.05
CA SER A 4 -8.06 -9.76 -4.86
C SER A 4 -7.27 -9.75 -6.17
N VAL A 5 -7.61 -10.61 -7.14
CA VAL A 5 -6.96 -10.64 -8.46
C VAL A 5 -7.23 -9.36 -9.26
N ARG A 6 -8.47 -8.85 -9.28
CA ARG A 6 -8.82 -7.59 -9.94
C ARG A 6 -8.14 -6.38 -9.28
N MET A 7 -7.99 -6.41 -7.97
CA MET A 7 -7.31 -5.38 -7.20
C MET A 7 -5.81 -5.37 -7.48
N CYS A 8 -5.15 -6.53 -7.50
CA CYS A 8 -3.74 -6.66 -7.89
C CYS A 8 -3.47 -6.13 -9.32
N ILE A 9 -4.41 -6.31 -10.26
CA ILE A 9 -4.27 -5.77 -11.63
C ILE A 9 -4.30 -4.23 -11.60
N ARG A 10 -5.17 -3.62 -10.79
CA ARG A 10 -5.26 -2.16 -10.67
C ARG A 10 -4.00 -1.54 -10.08
N ASP A 11 -3.45 -2.14 -9.03
CA ASP A 11 -2.26 -1.62 -8.33
C ASP A 11 -1.01 -1.72 -9.21
N ARG A 12 -0.89 -2.79 -9.99
CA ARG A 12 0.14 -2.91 -11.01
C ARG A 12 0.01 -1.83 -12.09
N SER A 13 -1.22 -1.51 -12.51
CA SER A 13 -1.47 -0.45 -13.48
C SER A 13 -1.07 0.92 -12.95
N LEU A 14 -1.35 1.25 -11.70
CA LEU A 14 -1.00 2.53 -11.08
C LEU A 14 0.50 2.65 -10.85
N SER A 15 1.17 1.61 -10.34
CA SER A 15 2.63 1.60 -10.19
C SER A 15 3.35 1.74 -11.53
N TYR A 16 2.83 1.09 -12.58
CA TYR A 16 3.34 1.21 -13.95
C TYR A 16 3.19 2.65 -14.48
N GLN A 17 2.02 3.26 -14.32
CA GLN A 17 1.79 4.63 -14.78
C GLN A 17 2.74 5.63 -14.11
N LYS A 18 2.89 5.52 -12.77
CA LYS A 18 3.83 6.35 -12.02
C LYS A 18 5.27 6.18 -12.52
N ALA A 19 5.73 4.94 -12.69
CA ALA A 19 7.07 4.66 -13.18
C ALA A 19 7.27 5.16 -14.62
N LYS A 20 6.29 4.95 -15.50
CA LYS A 20 6.34 5.37 -16.90
C LYS A 20 6.44 6.88 -17.07
N ASP A 21 5.71 7.65 -16.24
CA ASP A 21 5.76 9.11 -16.32
C ASP A 21 7.13 9.67 -15.93
N VAL A 22 7.80 9.06 -14.97
CA VAL A 22 9.17 9.43 -14.58
C VAL A 22 10.18 8.95 -15.62
N ALA A 23 10.04 7.74 -16.16
CA ALA A 23 10.97 7.15 -17.14
C ALA A 23 11.10 7.99 -18.43
N LYS A 24 10.07 8.72 -18.81
CA LYS A 24 10.12 9.66 -19.97
C LYS A 24 11.22 10.71 -19.83
N ASN A 25 11.51 11.15 -18.61
CA ASN A 25 12.52 12.17 -18.32
C ASN A 25 13.90 11.57 -17.97
N TYR A 26 13.98 10.27 -17.75
CA TYR A 26 15.20 9.57 -17.33
C TYR A 26 15.38 8.25 -18.11
N PRO A 27 15.60 8.31 -19.46
CA PRO A 27 15.54 7.14 -20.31
C PRO A 27 16.59 6.06 -20.03
N ASN A 28 17.73 6.42 -19.47
CA ASN A 28 18.83 5.47 -19.20
C ASN A 28 18.93 5.06 -17.71
N ASN A 29 17.91 5.39 -16.92
CA ASN A 29 17.91 5.07 -15.50
C ASN A 29 16.90 3.95 -15.19
N ILE A 30 17.23 3.15 -14.18
CA ILE A 30 16.25 2.23 -13.60
C ILE A 30 15.25 3.06 -12.80
N ILE A 31 13.99 2.97 -13.17
CA ILE A 31 12.87 3.64 -12.50
C ILE A 31 12.04 2.61 -11.76
N ILE A 32 11.77 2.87 -10.49
CA ILE A 32 10.89 2.02 -9.67
C ILE A 32 9.68 2.84 -9.26
N GLY A 33 8.50 2.38 -9.65
CA GLY A 33 7.21 2.93 -9.21
C GLY A 33 6.54 2.01 -8.22
N ALA A 34 5.94 2.58 -7.18
CA ALA A 34 5.18 1.86 -6.17
C ALA A 34 3.80 2.50 -5.96
N ASP A 35 2.80 1.68 -5.71
CA ASP A 35 1.48 2.12 -5.30
C ASP A 35 0.88 1.15 -4.29
N THR A 36 0.32 1.68 -3.20
CA THR A 36 -0.20 0.89 -2.07
C THR A 36 -1.67 1.15 -1.88
N VAL A 37 -2.44 0.10 -1.68
CA VAL A 37 -3.86 0.16 -1.35
C VAL A 37 -4.18 -0.73 -0.15
N VAL A 38 -5.22 -0.35 0.56
CA VAL A 38 -5.84 -1.15 1.62
C VAL A 38 -7.10 -1.79 1.08
N VAL A 39 -7.28 -3.07 1.33
CA VAL A 39 -8.43 -3.86 0.85
C VAL A 39 -9.15 -4.52 2.01
N ILE A 40 -10.44 -4.27 2.13
CA ILE A 40 -11.31 -4.91 3.12
C ILE A 40 -12.69 -5.16 2.51
N ASP A 41 -13.27 -6.33 2.77
CA ASP A 41 -14.60 -6.73 2.27
C ASP A 41 -14.74 -6.50 0.75
N ASN A 42 -13.71 -6.86 -0.03
CA ASN A 42 -13.61 -6.64 -1.48
C ASN A 42 -13.71 -5.16 -1.93
N GLN A 43 -13.44 -4.22 -1.03
CA GLN A 43 -13.40 -2.79 -1.33
C GLN A 43 -12.00 -2.24 -1.13
N ILE A 44 -11.59 -1.36 -2.05
CA ILE A 44 -10.33 -0.63 -1.95
C ILE A 44 -10.59 0.64 -1.14
N LEU A 45 -9.79 0.82 -0.08
CA LEU A 45 -9.70 2.06 0.66
C LEU A 45 -8.46 2.81 0.19
N GLY A 46 -8.66 3.91 -0.51
CA GLY A 46 -7.60 4.84 -0.90
C GLY A 46 -7.29 5.84 0.22
N LYS A 47 -6.71 6.97 -0.14
CA LYS A 47 -6.50 8.10 0.76
C LYS A 47 -7.81 8.81 1.02
N PRO A 48 -8.14 9.17 2.29
CA PRO A 48 -9.37 9.91 2.59
C PRO A 48 -9.26 11.35 2.05
N LYS A 49 -10.39 11.88 1.60
CA LYS A 49 -10.50 13.25 1.10
C LYS A 49 -11.08 14.22 2.15
N SER A 50 -11.60 13.68 3.25
CA SER A 50 -12.21 14.43 4.34
C SER A 50 -12.09 13.65 5.65
N GLU A 51 -12.26 14.35 6.77
CA GLU A 51 -12.31 13.74 8.10
C GLU A 51 -13.45 12.70 8.20
N LYS A 52 -14.60 12.98 7.59
CA LYS A 52 -15.72 12.04 7.53
C LYS A 52 -15.35 10.73 6.83
N GLU A 53 -14.63 10.82 5.71
CA GLU A 53 -14.13 9.63 5.01
C GLU A 53 -13.09 8.89 5.86
N ALA A 54 -12.20 9.60 6.53
CA ALA A 54 -11.19 9.01 7.41
C ALA A 54 -11.85 8.23 8.56
N ILE A 55 -12.85 8.81 9.21
CA ILE A 55 -13.63 8.14 10.27
C ILE A 55 -14.29 6.87 9.71
N ALA A 56 -14.98 6.96 8.58
CA ALA A 56 -15.66 5.81 7.97
C ALA A 56 -14.69 4.67 7.61
N MET A 57 -13.49 5.00 7.11
CA MET A 57 -12.44 4.00 6.82
C MET A 57 -11.98 3.31 8.11
N LEU A 58 -11.68 4.06 9.17
CA LEU A 58 -11.21 3.50 10.45
C LEU A 58 -12.30 2.65 11.13
N GLU A 59 -13.55 3.08 11.09
CA GLU A 59 -14.69 2.28 11.58
C GLU A 59 -14.82 0.96 10.81
N LYS A 60 -14.60 1.00 9.49
CA LYS A 60 -14.66 -0.19 8.64
C LYS A 60 -13.54 -1.19 8.95
N LEU A 61 -12.35 -0.71 9.28
CA LEU A 61 -11.18 -1.53 9.65
C LEU A 61 -11.23 -2.03 11.09
N SER A 62 -11.97 -1.36 11.96
CA SER A 62 -12.06 -1.62 13.40
C SER A 62 -12.45 -3.07 13.72
N GLY A 63 -11.63 -3.75 14.49
CA GLY A 63 -11.86 -5.13 14.95
C GLY A 63 -11.79 -6.18 13.83
N LYS A 64 -11.16 -5.87 12.69
CA LYS A 64 -11.10 -6.76 11.54
C LYS A 64 -9.68 -6.93 11.01
N THR A 65 -9.50 -7.97 10.20
CA THR A 65 -8.32 -8.19 9.37
C THR A 65 -8.59 -7.67 7.97
N HIS A 66 -7.63 -6.93 7.44
CA HIS A 66 -7.63 -6.43 6.07
C HIS A 66 -6.30 -6.73 5.37
N GLU A 67 -6.23 -6.52 4.07
CA GLU A 67 -5.02 -6.70 3.28
C GLU A 67 -4.44 -5.34 2.88
N VAL A 68 -3.12 -5.23 2.94
CA VAL A 68 -2.35 -4.14 2.35
C VAL A 68 -1.60 -4.70 1.15
N ILE A 69 -1.86 -4.15 -0.02
CA ILE A 69 -1.28 -4.60 -1.28
C ILE A 69 -0.44 -3.47 -1.86
N THR A 70 0.83 -3.74 -2.13
CA THR A 70 1.71 -2.81 -2.83
C THR A 70 2.10 -3.39 -4.18
N GLY A 71 1.74 -2.68 -5.24
CA GLY A 71 2.19 -2.94 -6.60
C GLY A 71 3.50 -2.22 -6.87
N ILE A 72 4.45 -2.91 -7.52
CA ILE A 72 5.77 -2.39 -7.89
C ILE A 72 5.97 -2.57 -9.38
N THR A 73 6.53 -1.56 -10.04
CA THR A 73 6.97 -1.63 -11.43
C THR A 73 8.42 -1.17 -11.55
N ILE A 74 9.25 -1.95 -12.22
CA ILE A 74 10.64 -1.61 -12.56
C ILE A 74 10.69 -1.37 -14.07
N ILE A 75 11.27 -0.25 -14.49
CA ILE A 75 11.44 0.11 -15.90
C ILE A 75 12.90 0.49 -16.16
N LEU A 76 13.46 -0.05 -17.25
CA LEU A 76 14.70 0.42 -17.87
C LEU A 76 14.53 0.35 -19.38
N ASN A 77 14.56 1.49 -20.06
CA ASN A 77 14.27 1.58 -21.49
C ASN A 77 12.91 0.90 -21.82
N ASP A 78 12.90 -0.09 -22.71
CA ASP A 78 11.71 -0.85 -23.09
C ASP A 78 11.42 -2.07 -22.20
N LYS A 79 12.34 -2.38 -21.28
CA LYS A 79 12.17 -3.51 -20.36
C LYS A 79 11.33 -3.10 -19.15
N VAL A 80 10.26 -3.84 -18.90
CA VAL A 80 9.32 -3.58 -17.79
C VAL A 80 9.08 -4.87 -17.01
N LYS A 81 9.16 -4.79 -15.68
CA LYS A 81 8.77 -5.86 -14.77
C LYS A 81 7.79 -5.31 -13.73
N THR A 82 6.64 -5.96 -13.56
CA THR A 82 5.62 -5.56 -12.58
C THR A 82 5.27 -6.74 -11.68
N PHE A 83 5.23 -6.50 -10.38
CA PHE A 83 4.87 -7.49 -9.36
C PHE A 83 4.14 -6.80 -8.19
N HIS A 84 3.69 -7.57 -7.23
CA HIS A 84 3.04 -7.05 -6.03
C HIS A 84 3.39 -7.87 -4.80
N ASP A 85 3.14 -7.31 -3.64
CA ASP A 85 3.20 -8.00 -2.36
C ASP A 85 1.92 -7.74 -1.55
N VAL A 86 1.57 -8.69 -0.67
CA VAL A 86 0.34 -8.66 0.13
C VAL A 86 0.69 -8.95 1.58
N THR A 87 0.18 -8.13 2.49
CA THR A 87 0.32 -8.31 3.94
C THR A 87 -1.05 -8.18 4.60
N ALA A 88 -1.41 -9.17 5.40
CA ALA A 88 -2.62 -9.11 6.22
C ALA A 88 -2.34 -8.38 7.55
N VAL A 89 -3.20 -7.44 7.92
CA VAL A 89 -3.09 -6.64 9.14
C VAL A 89 -4.39 -6.74 9.93
N GLU A 90 -4.30 -7.15 11.18
CA GLU A 90 -5.41 -7.22 12.12
C GLU A 90 -5.40 -6.01 13.04
N ILE A 91 -6.52 -5.29 13.10
CA ILE A 91 -6.71 -4.10 13.93
C ILE A 91 -7.62 -4.41 15.12
N ALA A 92 -7.28 -3.90 16.29
CA ALA A 92 -8.11 -3.93 17.48
C ALA A 92 -9.45 -3.24 17.25
N LYS A 93 -10.47 -3.57 18.04
CA LYS A 93 -11.70 -2.82 18.03
C LYS A 93 -11.45 -1.39 18.54
N LEU A 94 -11.78 -0.42 17.68
CA LEU A 94 -11.63 1.01 17.96
C LEU A 94 -12.93 1.57 18.54
N SER A 95 -12.83 2.34 19.61
CA SER A 95 -13.94 3.19 20.06
C SER A 95 -13.96 4.48 19.27
N LYS A 96 -15.09 5.21 19.33
CA LYS A 96 -15.18 6.55 18.74
C LYS A 96 -14.10 7.49 19.31
N GLN A 97 -13.83 7.39 20.60
CA GLN A 97 -12.80 8.20 21.26
C GLN A 97 -11.38 7.88 20.75
N ASP A 98 -11.10 6.59 20.45
CA ASP A 98 -9.82 6.20 19.85
C ASP A 98 -9.61 6.82 18.48
N ILE A 99 -10.66 6.78 17.65
CA ILE A 99 -10.65 7.37 16.31
C ILE A 99 -10.45 8.88 16.39
N ASP A 100 -11.27 9.58 17.19
CA ASP A 100 -11.21 11.03 17.37
C ASP A 100 -9.83 11.48 17.88
N LYS A 101 -9.25 10.73 18.83
CA LYS A 101 -7.91 11.01 19.36
C LYS A 101 -6.85 10.84 18.27
N TYR A 102 -6.88 9.72 17.55
CA TYR A 102 -5.91 9.42 16.52
C TYR A 102 -5.91 10.48 15.40
N LEU A 103 -7.09 10.90 14.93
CA LEU A 103 -7.21 11.90 13.86
C LEU A 103 -6.74 13.31 14.29
N LYS A 104 -6.65 13.58 15.59
CA LYS A 104 -6.05 14.82 16.12
C LYS A 104 -4.53 14.75 16.22
N GLU A 105 -3.98 13.54 16.38
CA GLU A 105 -2.55 13.32 16.56
C GLU A 105 -1.79 13.13 15.24
N GLU A 106 -2.46 12.63 14.19
CA GLU A 106 -1.81 12.23 12.94
C GLU A 106 -2.48 12.83 11.70
N ASN A 107 -1.66 13.21 10.73
CA ASN A 107 -2.15 13.50 9.39
C ASN A 107 -2.40 12.19 8.61
N VAL A 108 -3.65 11.93 8.26
CA VAL A 108 -4.09 10.68 7.61
C VAL A 108 -4.36 10.82 6.12
N TYR A 109 -4.34 12.05 5.58
CA TYR A 109 -4.75 12.34 4.20
C TYR A 109 -3.77 11.85 3.13
N ASP A 110 -2.59 11.46 3.53
CA ASP A 110 -1.57 10.85 2.67
C ASP A 110 -1.52 9.30 2.78
N LYS A 111 -2.38 8.71 3.62
CA LYS A 111 -2.36 7.29 3.97
C LYS A 111 -3.57 6.52 3.43
N ALA A 112 -3.33 5.44 2.69
CA ALA A 112 -4.39 4.51 2.28
C ALA A 112 -5.04 3.88 3.51
N GLY A 113 -6.38 3.84 3.57
CA GLY A 113 -7.14 3.33 4.71
C GLY A 113 -7.11 4.23 5.94
N SER A 114 -6.56 5.45 5.83
CA SER A 114 -6.50 6.46 6.90
C SER A 114 -5.61 6.09 8.08
N TYR A 115 -4.68 5.14 7.96
CA TYR A 115 -3.74 4.83 9.03
C TYR A 115 -2.32 4.55 8.52
N GLY A 116 -1.35 4.74 9.41
CA GLY A 116 0.03 4.34 9.21
C GLY A 116 0.46 3.28 10.22
N ILE A 117 1.27 2.30 9.80
CA ILE A 117 1.79 1.27 10.68
C ILE A 117 2.75 1.83 11.74
N GLN A 118 3.36 2.97 11.42
CA GLN A 118 4.19 3.75 12.34
C GLN A 118 3.37 4.86 12.98
N GLY A 119 3.90 5.48 14.03
CA GLY A 119 3.24 6.58 14.72
C GLY A 119 2.14 6.14 15.68
N ALA A 120 1.16 7.01 15.91
CA ALA A 120 0.16 6.85 16.95
C ALA A 120 -0.78 5.65 16.76
N PHE A 121 -0.90 5.12 15.55
CA PHE A 121 -1.79 3.99 15.25
C PHE A 121 -1.18 2.63 15.61
N CYS A 122 0.13 2.52 15.80
CA CYS A 122 0.80 1.23 16.05
C CYS A 122 0.21 0.45 17.24
N LYS A 123 -0.29 1.13 18.27
CA LYS A 123 -0.93 0.54 19.45
C LYS A 123 -2.24 -0.21 19.16
N TYR A 124 -2.86 0.01 18.01
CA TYR A 124 -4.09 -0.66 17.60
C TYR A 124 -3.86 -1.84 16.65
N ILE A 125 -2.61 -2.09 16.22
CA ILE A 125 -2.26 -3.21 15.36
C ILE A 125 -1.98 -4.43 16.23
N ILE A 126 -2.85 -5.46 16.12
CA ILE A 126 -2.76 -6.68 16.94
C ILE A 126 -1.80 -7.68 16.31
N LYS A 127 -1.91 -7.85 14.98
CA LYS A 127 -1.18 -8.88 14.24
C LYS A 127 -0.91 -8.47 12.82
N MET A 128 0.20 -8.93 12.30
CA MET A 128 0.57 -8.78 10.90
C MET A 128 1.09 -10.11 10.37
N ILE A 129 0.64 -10.50 9.17
CA ILE A 129 1.11 -11.69 8.45
C ILE A 129 1.58 -11.22 7.09
N GLY A 130 2.90 -11.22 6.89
CA GLY A 130 3.55 -10.74 5.68
C GLY A 130 4.70 -9.77 5.98
N ASP A 131 5.02 -8.90 5.03
CA ASP A 131 6.13 -7.97 5.10
C ASP A 131 5.70 -6.63 5.71
N TYR A 132 6.38 -6.21 6.77
CA TYR A 132 6.23 -4.89 7.40
C TYR A 132 6.48 -3.75 6.41
N TYR A 133 7.53 -3.86 5.60
CA TYR A 133 7.90 -2.83 4.63
C TYR A 133 6.88 -2.73 3.48
N ASN A 134 6.18 -3.84 3.17
CA ASN A 134 5.04 -3.80 2.26
C ASN A 134 3.91 -2.91 2.80
N VAL A 135 3.61 -2.99 4.10
CA VAL A 135 2.60 -2.13 4.74
C VAL A 135 3.02 -0.67 4.74
N MET A 136 4.32 -0.40 4.83
CA MET A 136 4.88 0.95 4.67
C MET A 136 4.84 1.48 3.23
N GLY A 137 4.57 0.63 2.25
CA GLY A 137 4.44 0.99 0.85
C GLY A 137 5.62 0.60 -0.05
N PHE A 138 6.60 -0.16 0.47
CA PHE A 138 7.75 -0.60 -0.32
C PHE A 138 8.35 -1.90 0.22
N PRO A 139 8.00 -3.08 -0.32
CA PRO A 139 8.48 -4.38 0.15
C PRO A 139 9.94 -4.60 -0.24
N ILE A 140 10.86 -4.10 0.58
CA ILE A 140 12.30 -3.96 0.29
C ILE A 140 12.93 -5.30 -0.14
N ALA A 141 12.70 -6.37 0.61
CA ALA A 141 13.31 -7.67 0.33
C ALA A 141 12.88 -8.23 -1.04
N LYS A 142 11.59 -8.11 -1.36
CA LYS A 142 11.05 -8.55 -2.64
C LYS A 142 11.54 -7.67 -3.79
N VAL A 143 11.54 -6.35 -3.61
CA VAL A 143 12.06 -5.40 -4.60
C VAL A 143 13.53 -5.66 -4.88
N TYR A 144 14.35 -5.90 -3.85
CA TYR A 144 15.77 -6.22 -4.01
C TYR A 144 15.98 -7.49 -4.86
N LYS A 145 15.22 -8.56 -4.54
CA LYS A 145 15.28 -9.82 -5.31
C LYS A 145 14.91 -9.61 -6.78
N GLU A 146 13.76 -9.00 -7.01
CA GLU A 146 13.22 -8.76 -8.35
C GLU A 146 14.11 -7.79 -9.16
N LEU A 147 14.70 -6.80 -8.50
CA LEU A 147 15.65 -5.87 -9.13
C LEU A 147 16.94 -6.58 -9.55
N LYS A 148 17.48 -7.45 -8.69
CA LYS A 148 18.67 -8.23 -9.01
C LYS A 148 18.42 -9.11 -10.22
N GLU A 149 17.34 -9.87 -10.24
CA GLU A 149 16.94 -10.69 -11.40
C GLU A 149 16.78 -9.83 -12.66
N PHE A 150 16.12 -8.68 -12.54
CA PHE A 150 15.91 -7.74 -13.64
C PHE A 150 17.22 -7.21 -14.23
N THR A 151 18.22 -6.93 -13.38
CA THR A 151 19.54 -6.46 -13.82
C THR A 151 20.42 -7.57 -14.36
N ASP A 152 20.33 -8.80 -13.85
CA ASP A 152 21.09 -9.96 -14.33
C ASP A 152 20.62 -10.44 -15.72
N GLU A 153 19.41 -10.03 -16.15
CA GLU A 153 18.83 -10.32 -17.47
C GLU A 153 19.18 -9.25 -18.55
N ILE A 154 19.90 -8.18 -18.19
CA ILE A 154 20.35 -7.11 -19.10
C ILE A 154 21.73 -7.43 -19.65
#